data_0723217c65f768ebd82a2f181ce87bf1
#
_entry.id   0723217c65f768ebd82a2f181ce87bf1
#
_cell.length_a   1.000
_cell.length_b   1.000
_cell.length_c   1.000
_cell.angle_alpha   90.00
_cell.angle_beta   90.00
_cell.angle_gamma   90.00
#
_symmetry.space_group_name_H-M   'P 1'
#
loop_
_entity.id
_entity.type
_entity.pdbx_description
1 polymer ?
#
loop_
_entity_poly.entity_id
_entity_poly.type
_entity_poly.pdbx_seq_one_letter_code
_entity_poly.pdbx_strand_id
1 'polypeptide(L)'
;MNKKAKKIIIGSLIGAVTLYFGLGIIGTLVATEGFINVRNCDPDLLEQDFYRVQKCRADYESLKDREIVTFPCGKETLTGYLYENPSPKGVIVFSHGVMNLAEANMSQMQDYYVTHGYTIFSFDMTGCGHSTGKGIRTLYESTNCVVNAVNKVKELDKTKDLPIFLIGHSWGAYGAVTASDKVYGVKGVASFSSYNTPSELMYGSVEANTSKAMILTKPAFELGLFLHWGAKIHQSAESAIKNNPNIPYIVIHGTEDKTVPYKTYSLYDNIVNDHYENVTAIKLEGIHHGTPWKTLEAETLTGEYEKGLSDLRKEYKGKLPDEIKEQYIASIDLDKSSAVNTELLGQIDEIFNSIA
;
A
#
# COMPACT_ATOMS: atom_id res chain seq x y z
N MET A 1 22.56 -52.74 4.52
CA MET A 1 21.12 -52.49 4.81
C MET A 1 20.30 -53.36 3.87
N ASN A 2 19.41 -54.18 4.38
CA ASN A 2 18.61 -55.09 3.54
C ASN A 2 17.54 -54.35 2.75
N LYS A 3 17.01 -54.97 1.67
CA LYS A 3 16.00 -54.34 0.77
C LYS A 3 14.71 -53.91 1.49
N LYS A 4 14.30 -54.61 2.57
CA LYS A 4 13.11 -54.30 3.36
C LYS A 4 13.31 -53.03 4.20
N ALA A 5 14.48 -52.88 4.84
CA ALA A 5 14.82 -51.69 5.59
C ALA A 5 14.93 -50.43 4.69
N LYS A 6 15.51 -50.57 3.48
CA LYS A 6 15.50 -49.47 2.48
C LYS A 6 14.08 -49.00 2.11
N LYS A 7 13.15 -49.95 1.83
CA LYS A 7 11.77 -49.62 1.48
C LYS A 7 11.04 -48.90 2.62
N ILE A 8 11.26 -49.34 3.88
CA ILE A 8 10.64 -48.70 5.05
C ILE A 8 11.18 -47.26 5.22
N ILE A 9 12.50 -47.06 5.14
CA ILE A 9 13.09 -45.71 5.26
C ILE A 9 12.61 -44.79 4.15
N ILE A 10 12.58 -45.26 2.90
CA ILE A 10 12.06 -44.47 1.78
C ILE A 10 10.58 -44.15 1.98
N GLY A 11 9.76 -45.10 2.38
CA GLY A 11 8.34 -44.86 2.66
C GLY A 11 8.09 -43.86 3.79
N SER A 12 8.88 -43.98 4.88
CA SER A 12 8.79 -43.01 6.00
C SER A 12 9.25 -41.61 5.59
N LEU A 13 10.29 -41.50 4.78
CA LEU A 13 10.78 -40.22 4.26
C LEU A 13 9.72 -39.55 3.33
N ILE A 14 9.14 -40.32 2.41
CA ILE A 14 8.07 -39.84 1.55
C ILE A 14 6.87 -39.36 2.39
N GLY A 15 6.46 -40.16 3.39
CA GLY A 15 5.37 -39.79 4.31
C GLY A 15 5.65 -38.48 5.06
N ALA A 16 6.87 -38.31 5.59
CA ALA A 16 7.28 -37.10 6.29
C ALA A 16 7.30 -35.88 5.36
N VAL A 17 7.81 -36.00 4.14
CA VAL A 17 7.83 -34.94 3.14
C VAL A 17 6.40 -34.56 2.73
N THR A 18 5.53 -35.54 2.48
CA THR A 18 4.13 -35.30 2.13
C THR A 18 3.40 -34.58 3.26
N LEU A 19 3.62 -35.00 4.52
CA LEU A 19 3.02 -34.36 5.70
C LEU A 19 3.53 -32.92 5.85
N TYR A 20 4.82 -32.68 5.68
CA TYR A 20 5.43 -31.36 5.75
C TYR A 20 4.79 -30.39 4.73
N PHE A 21 4.75 -30.75 3.46
CA PHE A 21 4.13 -29.90 2.43
C PHE A 21 2.62 -29.77 2.63
N GLY A 22 1.92 -30.85 2.97
CA GLY A 22 0.47 -30.82 3.22
C GLY A 22 0.09 -29.86 4.34
N LEU A 23 0.73 -29.96 5.50
CA LEU A 23 0.48 -29.06 6.64
C LEU A 23 0.92 -27.61 6.33
N GLY A 24 2.06 -27.44 5.65
CA GLY A 24 2.54 -26.12 5.26
C GLY A 24 1.57 -25.43 4.30
N ILE A 25 1.09 -26.12 3.27
CA ILE A 25 0.10 -25.58 2.32
C ILE A 25 -1.21 -25.20 3.04
N ILE A 26 -1.76 -26.11 3.87
CA ILE A 26 -3.00 -25.84 4.62
C ILE A 26 -2.82 -24.62 5.55
N GLY A 27 -1.71 -24.56 6.28
CA GLY A 27 -1.39 -23.44 7.17
C GLY A 27 -1.31 -22.11 6.41
N THR A 28 -0.66 -22.12 5.23
CA THR A 28 -0.57 -20.96 4.34
C THR A 28 -1.97 -20.50 3.91
N LEU A 29 -2.82 -21.40 3.44
CA LEU A 29 -4.16 -21.07 2.97
C LEU A 29 -5.00 -20.47 4.11
N VAL A 30 -4.98 -21.07 5.30
CA VAL A 30 -5.74 -20.55 6.46
C VAL A 30 -5.25 -19.17 6.87
N ALA A 31 -3.94 -18.95 6.94
CA ALA A 31 -3.35 -17.68 7.34
C ALA A 31 -3.65 -16.55 6.33
N THR A 32 -3.66 -16.88 5.04
CA THR A 32 -3.84 -15.89 3.98
C THR A 32 -5.31 -15.59 3.65
N GLU A 33 -6.20 -16.60 3.71
CA GLU A 33 -7.63 -16.44 3.47
C GLU A 33 -8.27 -15.45 4.47
N GLY A 34 -7.92 -15.55 5.75
CA GLY A 34 -8.42 -14.66 6.79
C GLY A 34 -8.04 -13.19 6.58
N PHE A 35 -6.92 -12.93 5.90
CA PHE A 35 -6.46 -11.57 5.59
C PHE A 35 -7.04 -11.03 4.28
N ILE A 36 -7.16 -11.89 3.27
CA ILE A 36 -7.45 -11.48 1.89
C ILE A 36 -8.95 -11.41 1.60
N ASN A 37 -9.75 -12.32 2.15
CA ASN A 37 -11.19 -12.41 1.88
C ASN A 37 -12.07 -11.64 2.87
N VAL A 38 -11.49 -10.87 3.76
CA VAL A 38 -12.22 -9.93 4.60
C VAL A 38 -12.26 -8.57 3.90
N ARG A 39 -13.44 -7.93 3.87
CA ARG A 39 -13.56 -6.53 3.42
C ARG A 39 -12.67 -5.67 4.31
N ASN A 40 -11.64 -5.08 3.72
CA ASN A 40 -10.58 -4.44 4.50
C ASN A 40 -10.93 -3.03 4.97
N CYS A 41 -11.81 -2.33 4.23
CA CYS A 41 -12.19 -0.97 4.57
C CYS A 41 -13.67 -0.73 4.28
N ASP A 42 -14.42 -0.41 5.33
CA ASP A 42 -15.79 0.07 5.20
C ASP A 42 -15.78 1.55 4.74
N PRO A 43 -16.74 2.04 3.93
CA PRO A 43 -16.91 3.48 3.67
C PRO A 43 -16.97 4.33 4.94
N ASP A 44 -17.59 3.80 5.98
CA ASP A 44 -17.75 4.47 7.29
C ASP A 44 -16.44 4.50 8.11
N LEU A 45 -15.34 3.98 7.56
CA LEU A 45 -14.04 3.96 8.23
C LEU A 45 -13.53 5.35 8.57
N LEU A 46 -13.86 6.37 7.75
CA LEU A 46 -13.52 7.78 8.00
C LEU A 46 -14.12 8.33 9.31
N GLU A 47 -15.22 7.71 9.79
CA GLU A 47 -15.83 8.06 11.06
C GLU A 47 -15.17 7.35 12.26
N GLN A 48 -14.26 6.40 12.01
CA GLN A 48 -13.54 5.73 13.08
C GLN A 48 -12.50 6.66 13.71
N ASP A 49 -12.35 6.55 15.00
CA ASP A 49 -11.50 7.43 15.81
C ASP A 49 -10.03 7.48 15.35
N PHE A 50 -9.54 6.39 14.76
CA PHE A 50 -8.19 6.33 14.19
C PHE A 50 -7.94 7.41 13.12
N TYR A 51 -8.94 7.70 12.27
CA TYR A 51 -8.82 8.73 11.24
C TYR A 51 -9.12 10.14 11.74
N ARG A 52 -9.72 10.27 12.93
CA ARG A 52 -10.07 11.56 13.52
C ARG A 52 -8.90 12.26 14.22
N VAL A 53 -7.77 11.58 14.40
CA VAL A 53 -6.53 12.15 14.98
C VAL A 53 -5.64 12.85 13.95
N GLN A 54 -6.11 12.95 12.72
CA GLN A 54 -5.48 13.67 11.60
C GLN A 54 -6.55 14.21 10.66
N LYS A 55 -6.20 15.19 9.82
CA LYS A 55 -7.09 15.69 8.78
C LYS A 55 -7.36 14.62 7.72
N CYS A 56 -8.59 14.57 7.26
CA CYS A 56 -9.04 13.79 6.11
C CYS A 56 -9.52 14.73 4.98
N ARG A 57 -10.00 14.17 3.88
CA ARG A 57 -10.47 14.94 2.72
C ARG A 57 -11.36 16.14 3.07
N ALA A 58 -12.33 15.97 3.98
CA ALA A 58 -13.32 17.00 4.31
C ALA A 58 -12.71 18.25 4.97
N ASP A 59 -11.50 18.14 5.51
CA ASP A 59 -10.79 19.22 6.20
C ASP A 59 -9.97 20.11 5.25
N TYR A 60 -9.88 19.75 3.95
CA TYR A 60 -9.13 20.47 2.95
C TYR A 60 -10.06 21.14 1.93
N GLU A 61 -9.95 22.47 1.78
CA GLU A 61 -10.77 23.25 0.83
C GLU A 61 -10.55 22.76 -0.62
N SER A 62 -9.30 22.44 -0.98
CA SER A 62 -8.92 21.98 -2.32
C SER A 62 -9.51 20.62 -2.69
N LEU A 63 -9.97 19.85 -1.70
CA LEU A 63 -10.52 18.50 -1.88
C LEU A 63 -12.03 18.42 -1.64
N LYS A 64 -12.73 19.56 -1.44
CA LYS A 64 -14.17 19.57 -1.18
C LYS A 64 -14.96 19.15 -2.39
N ASP A 65 -14.67 19.73 -3.54
CA ASP A 65 -15.35 19.44 -4.80
C ASP A 65 -14.63 18.35 -5.55
N ARG A 66 -15.35 17.28 -5.88
CA ARG A 66 -14.84 16.16 -6.65
C ARG A 66 -15.90 15.55 -7.54
N GLU A 67 -15.46 15.01 -8.66
CA GLU A 67 -16.29 14.14 -9.49
C GLU A 67 -16.09 12.68 -9.07
N ILE A 68 -17.20 11.96 -8.87
CA ILE A 68 -17.17 10.52 -8.58
C ILE A 68 -17.28 9.76 -9.89
N VAL A 69 -16.33 8.89 -10.14
CA VAL A 69 -16.22 8.12 -11.38
C VAL A 69 -16.14 6.63 -11.05
N THR A 70 -16.89 5.80 -11.76
CA THR A 70 -16.78 4.36 -11.63
C THR A 70 -16.11 3.73 -12.84
N PHE A 71 -15.36 2.65 -12.63
CA PHE A 71 -14.66 1.95 -13.69
C PHE A 71 -14.45 0.46 -13.33
N PRO A 72 -14.35 -0.45 -14.35
CA PRO A 72 -14.22 -1.88 -14.09
C PRO A 72 -12.81 -2.28 -13.65
N CYS A 73 -12.72 -3.32 -12.80
CA CYS A 73 -11.50 -4.05 -12.47
C CYS A 73 -11.80 -5.55 -12.41
N GLY A 74 -11.64 -6.26 -13.52
CA GLY A 74 -12.08 -7.63 -13.67
C GLY A 74 -13.61 -7.75 -13.56
N LYS A 75 -14.10 -8.45 -12.53
CA LYS A 75 -15.53 -8.56 -12.23
C LYS A 75 -16.05 -7.51 -11.25
N GLU A 76 -15.15 -6.72 -10.68
CA GLU A 76 -15.48 -5.70 -9.69
C GLU A 76 -15.60 -4.32 -10.34
N THR A 77 -16.29 -3.42 -9.67
CA THR A 77 -16.40 -2.00 -10.03
C THR A 77 -15.67 -1.17 -8.99
N LEU A 78 -14.71 -0.36 -9.42
CA LEU A 78 -13.98 0.55 -8.56
C LEU A 78 -14.62 1.93 -8.60
N THR A 79 -14.52 2.63 -7.47
CA THR A 79 -14.96 4.01 -7.32
C THR A 79 -13.73 4.92 -7.24
N GLY A 80 -13.67 5.89 -8.14
CA GLY A 80 -12.63 6.90 -8.22
C GLY A 80 -13.18 8.30 -7.94
N TYR A 81 -12.29 9.18 -7.52
CA TYR A 81 -12.54 10.55 -7.13
C TYR A 81 -11.58 11.46 -7.88
N LEU A 82 -12.13 12.33 -8.74
CA LEU A 82 -11.38 13.27 -9.55
C LEU A 82 -11.44 14.66 -8.90
N TYR A 83 -10.30 15.17 -8.47
CA TYR A 83 -10.11 16.53 -7.97
C TYR A 83 -9.41 17.34 -9.04
N GLU A 84 -10.16 18.25 -9.66
CA GLU A 84 -9.68 19.02 -10.81
C GLU A 84 -8.85 20.22 -10.37
N ASN A 85 -7.72 20.41 -11.05
CA ASN A 85 -7.04 21.69 -11.05
C ASN A 85 -7.44 22.46 -12.32
N PRO A 86 -7.75 23.74 -12.26
CA PRO A 86 -8.21 24.51 -13.44
C PRO A 86 -7.12 24.72 -14.50
N SER A 87 -5.84 24.55 -14.16
CA SER A 87 -4.70 24.65 -15.07
C SER A 87 -3.68 23.55 -14.77
N PRO A 88 -4.03 22.28 -15.06
CA PRO A 88 -3.24 21.16 -14.61
C PRO A 88 -1.96 20.98 -15.43
N LYS A 89 -0.83 20.83 -14.76
CA LYS A 89 0.46 20.42 -15.36
C LYS A 89 0.58 18.91 -15.54
N GLY A 90 -0.35 18.14 -14.98
CA GLY A 90 -0.43 16.68 -15.10
C GLY A 90 -1.55 16.12 -14.24
N VAL A 91 -1.78 14.82 -14.35
CA VAL A 91 -2.67 14.08 -13.48
C VAL A 91 -1.88 13.06 -12.65
N ILE A 92 -2.10 13.07 -11.34
CA ILE A 92 -1.52 12.08 -10.42
C ILE A 92 -2.58 11.06 -10.05
N VAL A 93 -2.32 9.78 -10.33
CA VAL A 93 -3.14 8.66 -9.88
C VAL A 93 -2.63 8.19 -8.52
N PHE A 94 -3.47 8.34 -7.48
CA PHE A 94 -3.14 7.93 -6.11
C PHE A 94 -3.70 6.55 -5.79
N SER A 95 -2.85 5.66 -5.25
CA SER A 95 -3.20 4.30 -4.83
C SER A 95 -2.85 4.06 -3.36
N HIS A 96 -3.88 3.74 -2.55
CA HIS A 96 -3.77 3.60 -1.10
C HIS A 96 -3.22 2.24 -0.63
N GLY A 97 -2.81 2.14 0.63
CA GLY A 97 -2.39 0.90 1.29
C GLY A 97 -3.57 -0.02 1.65
N VAL A 98 -3.26 -1.25 2.08
CA VAL A 98 -4.25 -2.16 2.67
C VAL A 98 -4.86 -1.51 3.92
N MET A 99 -6.13 -1.77 4.18
CA MET A 99 -6.89 -1.18 5.30
C MET A 99 -6.92 0.35 5.28
N ASN A 100 -6.98 0.93 4.09
CA ASN A 100 -7.06 2.36 3.88
C ASN A 100 -8.11 2.72 2.82
N LEU A 101 -8.42 3.99 2.70
CA LEU A 101 -9.36 4.56 1.73
C LEU A 101 -8.67 5.63 0.88
N ALA A 102 -9.18 5.84 -0.32
CA ALA A 102 -8.71 6.87 -1.23
C ALA A 102 -8.73 8.29 -0.64
N GLU A 103 -9.71 8.56 0.22
CA GLU A 103 -10.00 9.87 0.81
C GLU A 103 -9.63 9.98 2.30
N ALA A 104 -8.78 9.06 2.79
CA ALA A 104 -8.35 9.02 4.20
C ALA A 104 -6.90 9.50 4.36
N ASN A 105 -5.99 8.57 4.61
CA ASN A 105 -4.61 8.90 5.02
C ASN A 105 -3.81 9.71 4.01
N MET A 106 -4.10 9.60 2.71
CA MET A 106 -3.32 10.29 1.67
C MET A 106 -3.85 11.71 1.36
N SER A 107 -4.92 12.15 2.03
CA SER A 107 -5.54 13.46 1.76
C SER A 107 -4.57 14.63 1.93
N GLN A 108 -3.63 14.54 2.87
CA GLN A 108 -2.60 15.56 3.08
C GLN A 108 -1.71 15.72 1.83
N MET A 109 -1.28 14.61 1.23
CA MET A 109 -0.51 14.62 -0.02
C MET A 109 -1.35 15.07 -1.21
N GLN A 110 -2.62 14.64 -1.27
CA GLN A 110 -3.54 15.02 -2.33
C GLN A 110 -3.77 16.53 -2.32
N ASP A 111 -4.02 17.13 -1.14
CA ASP A 111 -4.12 18.57 -0.97
C ASP A 111 -2.86 19.30 -1.44
N TYR A 112 -1.69 18.80 -1.01
CA TYR A 112 -0.41 19.36 -1.46
C TYR A 112 -0.34 19.41 -2.99
N TYR A 113 -0.58 18.31 -3.69
CA TYR A 113 -0.41 18.28 -5.14
C TYR A 113 -1.52 18.98 -5.91
N VAL A 114 -2.77 19.01 -5.43
CA VAL A 114 -3.82 19.85 -6.04
C VAL A 114 -3.43 21.32 -5.99
N THR A 115 -2.95 21.78 -4.82
CA THR A 115 -2.52 23.18 -4.65
C THR A 115 -1.23 23.53 -5.39
N HIS A 116 -0.45 22.51 -5.80
CA HIS A 116 0.76 22.65 -6.61
C HIS A 116 0.54 22.41 -8.12
N GLY A 117 -0.71 22.41 -8.58
CA GLY A 117 -1.03 22.44 -10.01
C GLY A 117 -1.25 21.07 -10.65
N TYR A 118 -1.57 20.03 -9.90
CA TYR A 118 -1.97 18.74 -10.45
C TYR A 118 -3.48 18.51 -10.33
N THR A 119 -4.06 17.85 -11.32
CA THR A 119 -5.32 17.14 -11.14
C THR A 119 -5.04 15.81 -10.45
N ILE A 120 -5.88 15.43 -9.50
CA ILE A 120 -5.73 14.19 -8.74
C ILE A 120 -6.82 13.20 -9.10
N PHE A 121 -6.45 11.96 -9.40
CA PHE A 121 -7.36 10.84 -9.50
C PHE A 121 -7.02 9.82 -8.40
N SER A 122 -7.81 9.83 -7.34
CA SER A 122 -7.72 8.88 -6.24
C SER A 122 -8.82 7.83 -6.37
N PHE A 123 -8.64 6.61 -5.89
CA PHE A 123 -9.67 5.59 -6.02
C PHE A 123 -9.59 4.54 -4.90
N ASP A 124 -10.75 4.01 -4.52
CA ASP A 124 -10.84 2.88 -3.62
C ASP A 124 -10.50 1.60 -4.39
N MET A 125 -9.54 0.82 -3.90
CA MET A 125 -9.17 -0.46 -4.52
C MET A 125 -10.20 -1.54 -4.24
N THR A 126 -10.10 -2.68 -4.92
CA THR A 126 -10.99 -3.84 -4.76
C THR A 126 -11.19 -4.21 -3.29
N GLY A 127 -12.45 -4.29 -2.85
CA GLY A 127 -12.81 -4.64 -1.48
C GLY A 127 -12.61 -3.55 -0.44
N CYS A 128 -12.34 -2.30 -0.86
CA CYS A 128 -12.19 -1.13 -0.01
C CYS A 128 -13.24 -0.07 -0.34
N GLY A 129 -13.64 0.73 0.65
CA GLY A 129 -14.49 1.89 0.50
C GLY A 129 -15.76 1.63 -0.29
N HIS A 130 -16.05 2.46 -1.27
CA HIS A 130 -17.20 2.35 -2.17
C HIS A 130 -16.99 1.40 -3.35
N SER A 131 -15.79 0.83 -3.51
CA SER A 131 -15.53 -0.20 -4.52
C SER A 131 -16.12 -1.55 -4.14
N THR A 132 -16.51 -2.35 -5.15
CA THR A 132 -17.04 -3.70 -4.92
C THR A 132 -15.93 -4.70 -4.58
N GLY A 133 -16.32 -5.87 -4.11
CA GLY A 133 -15.43 -6.96 -3.73
C GLY A 133 -15.55 -7.34 -2.26
N LYS A 134 -15.32 -8.62 -1.96
CA LYS A 134 -15.38 -9.13 -0.57
C LYS A 134 -14.10 -8.82 0.23
N GLY A 135 -12.98 -8.60 -0.47
CA GLY A 135 -11.68 -8.33 0.10
C GLY A 135 -10.67 -7.99 -0.98
N ILE A 136 -9.41 -7.85 -0.64
CA ILE A 136 -8.33 -7.42 -1.55
C ILE A 136 -7.93 -8.47 -2.59
N ARG A 137 -8.48 -9.68 -2.52
CA ARG A 137 -8.25 -10.85 -3.40
C ARG A 137 -6.82 -11.38 -3.36
N THR A 138 -5.84 -10.57 -3.62
CA THR A 138 -4.39 -10.86 -3.50
C THR A 138 -3.61 -9.57 -3.34
N LEU A 139 -2.38 -9.66 -2.85
CA LEU A 139 -1.49 -8.49 -2.83
C LEU A 139 -1.10 -8.00 -4.24
N TYR A 140 -1.20 -8.86 -5.25
CA TYR A 140 -1.01 -8.47 -6.65
C TYR A 140 -2.19 -7.65 -7.21
N GLU A 141 -3.38 -7.71 -6.60
CA GLU A 141 -4.58 -7.06 -7.14
C GLU A 141 -4.43 -5.54 -7.27
N SER A 142 -3.59 -4.90 -6.44
CA SER A 142 -3.28 -3.47 -6.60
C SER A 142 -2.73 -3.12 -7.98
N THR A 143 -1.92 -4.01 -8.58
CA THR A 143 -1.46 -3.83 -9.97
C THR A 143 -2.62 -3.71 -10.94
N ASN A 144 -3.60 -4.62 -10.85
CA ASN A 144 -4.79 -4.58 -11.70
C ASN A 144 -5.61 -3.31 -11.46
N CYS A 145 -5.79 -2.93 -10.19
CA CYS A 145 -6.53 -1.72 -9.82
C CYS A 145 -5.88 -0.46 -10.42
N VAL A 146 -4.56 -0.30 -10.27
CA VAL A 146 -3.83 0.85 -10.81
C VAL A 146 -3.83 0.86 -12.34
N VAL A 147 -3.66 -0.30 -13.01
CA VAL A 147 -3.76 -0.42 -14.47
C VAL A 147 -5.11 0.11 -14.96
N ASN A 148 -6.22 -0.31 -14.32
CA ASN A 148 -7.55 0.13 -14.73
C ASN A 148 -7.81 1.60 -14.38
N ALA A 149 -7.27 2.11 -13.27
CA ALA A 149 -7.33 3.54 -12.93
C ALA A 149 -6.59 4.41 -13.97
N VAL A 150 -5.39 4.02 -14.40
CA VAL A 150 -4.66 4.71 -15.47
C VAL A 150 -5.42 4.67 -16.80
N ASN A 151 -6.01 3.53 -17.15
CA ASN A 151 -6.83 3.44 -18.36
C ASN A 151 -8.06 4.35 -18.26
N LYS A 152 -8.69 4.42 -17.07
CA LYS A 152 -9.83 5.33 -16.84
C LYS A 152 -9.43 6.80 -16.98
N VAL A 153 -8.31 7.22 -16.44
CA VAL A 153 -7.76 8.58 -16.59
C VAL A 153 -7.54 8.94 -18.05
N LYS A 154 -7.11 7.99 -18.89
CA LYS A 154 -6.94 8.18 -20.35
C LYS A 154 -8.26 8.30 -21.13
N GLU A 155 -9.38 7.88 -20.56
CA GLU A 155 -10.71 7.98 -21.16
C GLU A 155 -11.46 9.26 -20.79
N LEU A 156 -11.10 9.88 -19.64
CA LEU A 156 -11.77 11.09 -19.16
C LEU A 156 -11.33 12.32 -19.97
N ASP A 157 -12.29 13.08 -20.51
CA ASP A 157 -12.00 14.30 -21.27
C ASP A 157 -11.13 15.31 -20.56
N LYS A 158 -11.22 15.35 -19.22
CA LYS A 158 -10.48 16.27 -18.35
C LYS A 158 -9.02 15.87 -18.13
N THR A 159 -8.64 14.62 -18.42
CA THR A 159 -7.31 14.08 -18.07
C THR A 159 -6.62 13.33 -19.20
N LYS A 160 -7.33 12.97 -20.29
CA LYS A 160 -6.82 12.09 -21.38
C LYS A 160 -5.55 12.62 -22.05
N ASP A 161 -5.37 13.94 -22.11
CA ASP A 161 -4.24 14.59 -22.76
C ASP A 161 -3.14 15.06 -21.78
N LEU A 162 -3.32 14.79 -20.47
CA LEU A 162 -2.36 15.19 -19.45
C LEU A 162 -1.24 14.14 -19.25
N PRO A 163 -0.02 14.58 -18.91
CA PRO A 163 1.01 13.68 -18.40
C PRO A 163 0.51 12.93 -17.16
N ILE A 164 0.74 11.61 -17.11
CA ILE A 164 0.24 10.74 -16.02
C ILE A 164 1.40 10.39 -15.09
N PHE A 165 1.20 10.65 -13.79
CA PHE A 165 2.10 10.26 -12.72
C PHE A 165 1.40 9.31 -11.75
N LEU A 166 2.16 8.44 -11.10
CA LEU A 166 1.62 7.51 -10.10
C LEU A 166 2.24 7.81 -8.74
N ILE A 167 1.41 7.89 -7.72
CA ILE A 167 1.86 7.92 -6.32
C ILE A 167 1.13 6.80 -5.57
N GLY A 168 1.88 5.94 -4.89
CA GLY A 168 1.30 4.87 -4.12
C GLY A 168 1.93 4.69 -2.74
N HIS A 169 1.15 4.12 -1.82
CA HIS A 169 1.61 3.75 -0.49
C HIS A 169 1.43 2.24 -0.25
N SER A 170 2.46 1.57 0.27
CA SER A 170 2.39 0.18 0.69
C SER A 170 1.89 -0.74 -0.46
N TRP A 171 0.73 -1.36 -0.29
CA TRP A 171 0.05 -2.14 -1.32
C TRP A 171 -0.19 -1.34 -2.61
N GLY A 172 -0.59 -0.08 -2.48
CA GLY A 172 -0.75 0.82 -3.63
C GLY A 172 0.59 1.20 -4.26
N ALA A 173 1.67 1.32 -3.48
CA ALA A 173 3.00 1.60 -4.00
C ALA A 173 3.53 0.45 -4.88
N TYR A 174 3.37 -0.79 -4.42
CA TYR A 174 3.64 -1.96 -5.23
C TYR A 174 2.81 -1.95 -6.53
N GLY A 175 1.50 -1.64 -6.40
CA GLY A 175 0.60 -1.50 -7.54
C GLY A 175 1.05 -0.43 -8.54
N ALA A 176 1.45 0.75 -8.05
CA ALA A 176 1.94 1.86 -8.89
C ALA A 176 3.20 1.47 -9.68
N VAL A 177 4.19 0.88 -9.01
CA VAL A 177 5.44 0.45 -9.65
C VAL A 177 5.16 -0.66 -10.67
N THR A 178 4.41 -1.70 -10.31
CA THR A 178 4.20 -2.84 -11.21
C THR A 178 3.21 -2.54 -12.35
N ALA A 179 2.29 -1.58 -12.16
CA ALA A 179 1.38 -1.12 -13.21
C ALA A 179 2.12 -0.34 -14.30
N SER A 180 3.18 0.41 -13.97
CA SER A 180 3.96 1.16 -14.97
C SER A 180 4.56 0.28 -16.07
N ASP A 181 4.77 -1.01 -15.77
CA ASP A 181 5.20 -2.04 -16.76
C ASP A 181 4.04 -2.63 -17.60
N LYS A 182 2.81 -2.24 -17.32
CA LYS A 182 1.60 -2.79 -17.95
C LYS A 182 0.81 -1.76 -18.75
N VAL A 183 1.08 -0.48 -18.56
CA VAL A 183 0.37 0.63 -19.21
C VAL A 183 1.34 1.60 -19.85
N TYR A 184 0.89 2.26 -20.93
CA TYR A 184 1.68 3.30 -21.58
C TYR A 184 1.37 4.68 -21.02
N GLY A 185 2.32 5.61 -21.17
CA GLY A 185 2.11 7.03 -20.92
C GLY A 185 2.35 7.46 -19.46
N VAL A 186 2.74 6.56 -18.58
CA VAL A 186 3.22 6.93 -17.25
C VAL A 186 4.56 7.65 -17.40
N LYS A 187 4.67 8.84 -16.79
CA LYS A 187 5.83 9.71 -16.87
C LYS A 187 6.76 9.59 -15.65
N GLY A 188 6.21 9.28 -14.48
CA GLY A 188 6.99 9.13 -13.25
C GLY A 188 6.19 8.39 -12.19
N VAL A 189 6.90 7.76 -11.23
CA VAL A 189 6.31 6.97 -10.16
C VAL A 189 6.97 7.32 -8.82
N ALA A 190 6.18 7.70 -7.81
CA ALA A 190 6.63 7.80 -6.43
C ALA A 190 6.01 6.67 -5.59
N SER A 191 6.87 5.92 -4.91
CA SER A 191 6.56 4.68 -4.22
C SER A 191 6.93 4.78 -2.75
N PHE A 192 5.93 4.87 -1.87
CA PHE A 192 6.12 4.98 -0.42
C PHE A 192 5.94 3.62 0.25
N SER A 193 6.95 3.14 0.97
CA SER A 193 6.90 1.92 1.79
C SER A 193 6.47 0.66 1.02
N SER A 194 6.95 0.50 -0.23
CA SER A 194 6.63 -0.65 -1.07
C SER A 194 7.43 -1.89 -0.70
N TYR A 195 6.82 -3.05 -0.88
CA TYR A 195 7.51 -4.35 -0.94
C TYR A 195 7.91 -4.70 -2.37
N ASN A 196 8.83 -5.67 -2.53
CA ASN A 196 9.27 -6.10 -3.85
C ASN A 196 8.34 -7.15 -4.47
N THR A 197 8.01 -8.23 -3.76
CA THR A 197 7.06 -9.26 -4.23
C THR A 197 5.98 -9.56 -3.19
N PRO A 198 4.75 -9.94 -3.62
CA PRO A 198 3.70 -10.38 -2.71
C PRO A 198 4.11 -11.55 -1.81
N SER A 199 4.82 -12.55 -2.35
CA SER A 199 5.24 -13.72 -1.58
C SER A 199 6.25 -13.37 -0.50
N GLU A 200 7.22 -12.50 -0.80
CA GLU A 200 8.21 -12.03 0.19
C GLU A 200 7.54 -11.28 1.35
N LEU A 201 6.60 -10.37 1.06
CA LEU A 201 5.88 -9.67 2.11
C LEU A 201 5.06 -10.61 2.98
N MET A 202 4.33 -11.55 2.37
CA MET A 202 3.50 -12.51 3.12
C MET A 202 4.35 -13.42 3.99
N TYR A 203 5.46 -13.92 3.45
CA TYR A 203 6.39 -14.73 4.22
C TYR A 203 7.05 -13.92 5.35
N GLY A 204 7.50 -12.71 5.09
CA GLY A 204 8.11 -11.82 6.06
C GLY A 204 7.17 -11.45 7.22
N SER A 205 5.90 -11.27 6.94
CA SER A 205 4.89 -11.05 7.97
C SER A 205 4.72 -12.26 8.90
N VAL A 206 4.81 -13.48 8.37
CA VAL A 206 4.80 -14.71 9.17
C VAL A 206 6.08 -14.84 9.98
N GLU A 207 7.24 -14.61 9.37
CA GLU A 207 8.55 -14.71 10.03
C GLU A 207 8.68 -13.71 11.20
N ALA A 208 8.24 -12.46 11.01
CA ALA A 208 8.29 -11.41 12.03
C ALA A 208 7.42 -11.72 13.25
N ASN A 209 6.33 -12.48 13.08
CA ASN A 209 5.39 -12.80 14.15
C ASN A 209 5.58 -14.20 14.75
N THR A 210 6.62 -14.93 14.32
CA THR A 210 6.90 -16.30 14.77
C THR A 210 8.38 -16.47 15.13
N SER A 211 8.89 -17.70 15.12
CA SER A 211 10.30 -17.96 15.41
C SER A 211 11.12 -18.09 14.11
N LYS A 212 12.43 -17.81 14.18
CA LYS A 212 13.37 -18.02 13.07
C LYS A 212 13.36 -19.46 12.51
N ALA A 213 12.88 -20.44 13.30
CA ALA A 213 12.71 -21.82 12.83
C ALA A 213 11.67 -21.93 11.69
N MET A 214 10.81 -20.93 11.51
CA MET A 214 9.85 -20.86 10.39
C MET A 214 10.53 -20.81 9.02
N ILE A 215 11.82 -20.47 8.93
CA ILE A 215 12.57 -20.54 7.67
C ILE A 215 12.49 -21.93 7.02
N LEU A 216 12.37 -22.99 7.84
CA LEU A 216 12.20 -24.36 7.36
C LEU A 216 10.84 -24.59 6.69
N THR A 217 9.85 -23.74 6.93
CA THR A 217 8.50 -23.83 6.32
C THR A 217 8.41 -23.07 5.00
N LYS A 218 9.38 -22.21 4.68
CA LYS A 218 9.37 -21.36 3.49
C LYS A 218 9.05 -22.12 2.19
N PRO A 219 9.67 -23.29 1.88
CA PRO A 219 9.35 -24.01 0.65
C PRO A 219 7.89 -24.47 0.56
N ALA A 220 7.30 -24.92 1.68
CA ALA A 220 5.91 -25.35 1.72
C ALA A 220 4.95 -24.16 1.66
N PHE A 221 5.31 -23.04 2.30
CA PHE A 221 4.58 -21.77 2.25
C PHE A 221 4.53 -21.21 0.82
N GLU A 222 5.69 -21.10 0.17
CA GLU A 222 5.80 -20.64 -1.22
C GLU A 222 5.01 -21.52 -2.20
N LEU A 223 5.08 -22.82 -2.04
CA LEU A 223 4.28 -23.74 -2.84
C LEU A 223 2.78 -23.55 -2.60
N GLY A 224 2.36 -23.32 -1.35
CA GLY A 224 0.97 -23.03 -1.01
C GLY A 224 0.47 -21.76 -1.68
N LEU A 225 1.23 -20.68 -1.62
CA LEU A 225 0.92 -19.42 -2.29
C LEU A 225 0.83 -19.60 -3.81
N PHE A 226 1.82 -20.28 -4.40
CA PHE A 226 1.84 -20.52 -5.86
C PHE A 226 0.65 -21.36 -6.34
N LEU A 227 0.29 -22.41 -5.61
CA LEU A 227 -0.86 -23.24 -5.98
C LEU A 227 -2.19 -22.50 -5.86
N HIS A 228 -2.29 -21.52 -4.95
CA HIS A 228 -3.52 -20.77 -4.73
C HIS A 228 -3.66 -19.55 -5.64
N TRP A 229 -2.60 -18.75 -5.82
CA TRP A 229 -2.65 -17.48 -6.57
C TRP A 229 -1.82 -17.48 -7.86
N GLY A 230 -1.09 -18.55 -8.15
CA GLY A 230 -0.27 -18.69 -9.34
C GLY A 230 1.01 -17.85 -9.29
N ALA A 231 1.68 -17.73 -10.45
CA ALA A 231 2.99 -17.10 -10.57
C ALA A 231 3.00 -15.59 -10.26
N LYS A 232 1.84 -14.93 -10.28
CA LYS A 232 1.74 -13.47 -10.04
C LYS A 232 2.20 -13.02 -8.66
N ILE A 233 2.19 -13.92 -7.67
CA ILE A 233 2.72 -13.64 -6.32
C ILE A 233 4.22 -13.40 -6.30
N HIS A 234 4.95 -13.83 -7.33
CA HIS A 234 6.39 -13.61 -7.49
C HIS A 234 6.71 -12.46 -8.46
N GLN A 235 5.71 -11.70 -8.91
CA GLN A 235 5.98 -10.53 -9.75
C GLN A 235 6.72 -9.48 -8.93
N SER A 236 7.92 -9.12 -9.40
CA SER A 236 8.81 -8.19 -8.72
C SER A 236 8.56 -6.76 -9.19
N ALA A 237 8.45 -5.83 -8.23
CA ALA A 237 8.43 -4.40 -8.49
C ALA A 237 9.76 -3.91 -9.04
N GLU A 238 10.88 -4.44 -8.56
CA GLU A 238 12.20 -4.17 -9.11
C GLU A 238 12.30 -4.53 -10.61
N SER A 239 11.71 -5.68 -11.02
CA SER A 239 11.67 -6.06 -12.43
C SER A 239 10.89 -5.07 -13.29
N ALA A 240 9.82 -4.48 -12.76
CA ALA A 240 9.07 -3.44 -13.46
C ALA A 240 9.92 -2.17 -13.67
N ILE A 241 10.74 -1.78 -12.71
CA ILE A 241 11.71 -0.69 -12.81
C ILE A 241 12.74 -0.99 -13.90
N LYS A 242 13.33 -2.19 -13.88
CA LYS A 242 14.32 -2.63 -14.90
C LYS A 242 13.77 -2.61 -16.32
N ASN A 243 12.50 -2.98 -16.49
CA ASN A 243 11.84 -3.01 -17.80
C ASN A 243 11.52 -1.60 -18.34
N ASN A 244 11.53 -0.57 -17.49
CA ASN A 244 11.15 0.79 -17.85
C ASN A 244 12.26 1.82 -17.52
N PRO A 245 13.42 1.75 -18.16
CA PRO A 245 14.57 2.59 -17.82
C PRO A 245 14.35 4.09 -18.11
N ASN A 246 13.33 4.43 -18.87
CA ASN A 246 12.99 5.82 -19.22
C ASN A 246 11.96 6.47 -18.27
N ILE A 247 11.41 5.70 -17.32
CA ILE A 247 10.50 6.23 -16.30
C ILE A 247 11.32 6.50 -15.03
N PRO A 248 11.34 7.72 -14.49
CA PRO A 248 11.93 7.97 -13.18
C PRO A 248 11.05 7.38 -12.07
N TYR A 249 11.71 6.70 -11.15
CA TYR A 249 11.11 6.15 -9.94
C TYR A 249 11.71 6.81 -8.71
N ILE A 250 10.85 7.27 -7.80
CA ILE A 250 11.24 7.76 -6.49
C ILE A 250 10.78 6.72 -5.47
N VAL A 251 11.73 6.00 -4.87
CA VAL A 251 11.45 4.91 -3.92
C VAL A 251 11.80 5.38 -2.53
N ILE A 252 10.78 5.51 -1.69
CA ILE A 252 10.84 6.13 -0.37
C ILE A 252 10.50 5.09 0.69
N HIS A 253 11.33 4.98 1.75
CA HIS A 253 11.08 4.04 2.82
C HIS A 253 11.52 4.56 4.19
N GLY A 254 10.70 4.31 5.22
CA GLY A 254 11.00 4.64 6.60
C GLY A 254 11.85 3.57 7.30
N THR A 255 12.84 3.97 8.11
CA THR A 255 13.73 3.02 8.79
C THR A 255 13.06 2.24 9.92
N GLU A 256 11.96 2.79 10.49
CA GLU A 256 11.19 2.16 11.55
C GLU A 256 9.92 1.44 11.04
N ASP A 257 9.84 1.21 9.71
CA ASP A 257 8.76 0.44 9.11
C ASP A 257 8.83 -1.03 9.54
N LYS A 258 7.81 -1.47 10.32
CA LYS A 258 7.68 -2.85 10.81
C LYS A 258 6.66 -3.67 9.99
N THR A 259 5.88 -3.03 9.14
CA THR A 259 4.89 -3.69 8.29
C THR A 259 5.54 -4.22 7.03
N VAL A 260 6.36 -3.39 6.39
CA VAL A 260 7.29 -3.78 5.31
C VAL A 260 8.70 -3.50 5.81
N PRO A 261 9.36 -4.46 6.47
CA PRO A 261 10.65 -4.23 7.10
C PRO A 261 11.67 -3.66 6.11
N TYR A 262 12.23 -2.50 6.46
CA TYR A 262 13.14 -1.69 5.65
C TYR A 262 14.28 -2.51 5.00
N LYS A 263 14.91 -3.44 5.74
CA LYS A 263 16.09 -4.18 5.30
C LYS A 263 15.83 -5.59 4.76
N THR A 264 14.60 -6.04 4.61
CA THR A 264 14.40 -7.46 4.33
C THR A 264 13.45 -7.73 3.16
N TYR A 265 12.36 -7.01 3.07
CA TYR A 265 11.30 -7.29 2.10
C TYR A 265 10.84 -6.03 1.35
N SER A 266 11.49 -4.89 1.60
CA SER A 266 11.15 -3.65 0.94
C SER A 266 11.72 -3.60 -0.47
N LEU A 267 11.02 -2.91 -1.36
CA LEU A 267 11.56 -2.55 -2.66
C LEU A 267 12.84 -1.72 -2.50
N TYR A 268 12.91 -0.85 -1.48
CA TYR A 268 14.06 -0.02 -1.20
C TYR A 268 15.34 -0.85 -0.99
N ASP A 269 15.28 -1.91 -0.16
CA ASP A 269 16.44 -2.77 0.10
C ASP A 269 16.93 -3.51 -1.14
N ASN A 270 16.00 -3.88 -2.04
CA ASN A 270 16.33 -4.55 -3.29
C ASN A 270 17.06 -3.61 -4.27
N ILE A 271 16.76 -2.31 -4.27
CA ILE A 271 17.29 -1.39 -5.27
C ILE A 271 18.46 -0.53 -4.78
N VAL A 272 18.62 -0.31 -3.46
CA VAL A 272 19.59 0.65 -2.91
C VAL A 272 21.04 0.28 -3.20
N ASN A 273 21.34 -1.01 -3.35
CA ASN A 273 22.67 -1.52 -3.65
C ASN A 273 22.94 -1.66 -5.16
N ASP A 274 21.91 -1.60 -5.98
CA ASP A 274 21.99 -1.64 -7.43
C ASP A 274 21.95 -0.19 -7.97
N HIS A 275 22.79 0.11 -8.94
CA HIS A 275 22.83 1.45 -9.53
C HIS A 275 21.83 1.55 -10.68
N TYR A 276 20.64 2.02 -10.37
CA TYR A 276 19.60 2.36 -11.37
C TYR A 276 19.67 3.85 -11.69
N GLU A 277 19.99 4.23 -12.93
CA GLU A 277 20.06 5.63 -13.35
C GLU A 277 18.70 6.35 -13.27
N ASN A 278 17.61 5.59 -13.34
CA ASN A 278 16.24 6.09 -13.29
C ASN A 278 15.58 5.99 -11.90
N VAL A 279 16.35 5.70 -10.84
CA VAL A 279 15.81 5.57 -9.48
C VAL A 279 16.46 6.58 -8.53
N THR A 280 15.60 7.34 -7.86
CA THR A 280 15.95 8.13 -6.68
C THR A 280 15.48 7.39 -5.43
N ALA A 281 16.39 6.84 -4.64
CA ALA A 281 16.08 6.13 -3.40
C ALA A 281 16.22 7.08 -2.20
N ILE A 282 15.13 7.27 -1.45
CA ILE A 282 15.06 8.18 -0.30
C ILE A 282 14.78 7.38 0.97
N LYS A 283 15.70 7.46 1.92
CA LYS A 283 15.57 6.86 3.25
C LYS A 283 15.07 7.89 4.24
N LEU A 284 14.04 7.58 5.00
CA LEU A 284 13.46 8.43 6.01
C LEU A 284 13.77 7.89 7.41
N GLU A 285 14.69 8.56 8.11
CA GLU A 285 15.10 8.13 9.45
C GLU A 285 13.99 8.33 10.48
N GLY A 286 13.73 7.30 11.29
CA GLY A 286 12.74 7.31 12.37
C GLY A 286 11.29 7.23 11.91
N ILE A 287 11.01 7.18 10.63
CA ILE A 287 9.66 7.13 10.07
C ILE A 287 9.15 5.68 10.01
N HIS A 288 7.87 5.49 10.39
CA HIS A 288 7.16 4.22 10.41
C HIS A 288 6.41 3.99 9.08
N HIS A 289 5.58 2.93 9.03
CA HIS A 289 4.85 2.53 7.83
C HIS A 289 3.69 3.45 7.45
N GLY A 290 2.97 3.99 8.43
CA GLY A 290 1.60 4.51 8.25
C GLY A 290 1.48 5.74 7.36
N THR A 291 2.35 6.73 7.57
CA THR A 291 2.26 8.04 6.91
C THR A 291 3.64 8.61 6.54
N PRO A 292 4.43 7.92 5.69
CA PRO A 292 5.81 8.29 5.40
C PRO A 292 5.99 9.61 4.64
N TRP A 293 4.92 10.30 4.30
CA TRP A 293 4.92 11.66 3.73
C TRP A 293 4.77 12.77 4.74
N LYS A 294 4.57 12.44 6.02
CA LYS A 294 4.50 13.42 7.11
C LYS A 294 5.89 13.79 7.62
N THR A 295 5.93 14.90 8.35
CA THR A 295 7.11 15.20 9.18
C THR A 295 7.21 14.19 10.33
N LEU A 296 8.42 13.96 10.86
CA LEU A 296 8.62 13.08 12.01
C LEU A 296 7.83 13.57 13.24
N GLU A 297 7.70 14.88 13.42
CA GLU A 297 6.88 15.47 14.49
C GLU A 297 5.40 15.12 14.32
N ALA A 298 4.85 15.29 13.11
CA ALA A 298 3.45 14.97 12.82
C ALA A 298 3.14 13.48 12.98
N GLU A 299 4.06 12.60 12.58
CA GLU A 299 3.91 11.15 12.75
C GLU A 299 3.95 10.78 14.25
N THR A 300 4.87 11.35 15.00
CA THR A 300 4.99 11.16 16.46
C THR A 300 3.70 11.58 17.17
N LEU A 301 3.19 12.79 16.87
CA LEU A 301 1.96 13.30 17.44
C LEU A 301 0.75 12.42 17.08
N THR A 302 0.65 11.97 15.83
CA THR A 302 -0.40 11.03 15.43
C THR A 302 -0.38 9.77 16.29
N GLY A 303 0.79 9.16 16.47
CA GLY A 303 0.96 7.98 17.32
C GLY A 303 0.61 8.23 18.79
N GLU A 304 0.96 9.39 19.33
CA GLU A 304 0.58 9.80 20.71
C GLU A 304 -0.94 9.95 20.85
N TYR A 305 -1.61 10.56 19.88
CA TYR A 305 -3.06 10.74 19.87
C TYR A 305 -3.81 9.41 19.73
N GLU A 306 -3.35 8.52 18.84
CA GLU A 306 -3.90 7.17 18.73
C GLU A 306 -3.75 6.38 20.03
N LYS A 307 -2.58 6.48 20.65
CA LYS A 307 -2.32 5.86 21.96
C LYS A 307 -3.25 6.42 23.03
N GLY A 308 -3.44 7.72 23.09
CA GLY A 308 -4.35 8.37 24.04
C GLY A 308 -5.79 7.85 23.91
N LEU A 309 -6.32 7.76 22.67
CA LEU A 309 -7.63 7.15 22.43
C LEU A 309 -7.69 5.68 22.86
N SER A 310 -6.63 4.91 22.57
CA SER A 310 -6.53 3.51 22.99
C SER A 310 -6.54 3.36 24.49
N ASP A 311 -5.84 4.22 25.22
CA ASP A 311 -5.75 4.19 26.68
C ASP A 311 -7.10 4.60 27.32
N LEU A 312 -7.77 5.61 26.77
CA LEU A 312 -9.15 5.95 27.17
C LEU A 312 -10.12 4.77 26.96
N ARG A 313 -10.05 4.08 25.81
CA ARG A 313 -10.88 2.89 25.57
C ARG A 313 -10.63 1.79 26.60
N LYS A 314 -9.38 1.58 27.02
CA LYS A 314 -9.05 0.60 28.08
C LYS A 314 -9.63 1.00 29.42
N GLU A 315 -9.50 2.29 29.78
CA GLU A 315 -10.05 2.86 31.02
C GLU A 315 -11.57 2.62 31.11
N TYR A 316 -12.27 2.89 30.01
CA TYR A 316 -13.73 2.65 29.89
C TYR A 316 -14.11 1.22 29.49
N LYS A 317 -13.17 0.25 29.59
CA LYS A 317 -13.42 -1.20 29.31
C LYS A 317 -14.03 -1.45 27.90
N GLY A 318 -13.57 -0.70 26.91
CA GLY A 318 -14.01 -0.81 25.52
C GLY A 318 -15.31 -0.07 25.19
N LYS A 319 -15.94 0.60 26.14
CA LYS A 319 -17.18 1.38 25.97
C LYS A 319 -16.94 2.84 26.21
N LEU A 320 -16.03 3.45 25.44
CA LEU A 320 -15.70 4.88 25.56
C LEU A 320 -16.95 5.72 25.27
N PRO A 321 -17.43 6.56 26.22
CA PRO A 321 -18.56 7.46 25.99
C PRO A 321 -18.23 8.47 24.88
N ASP A 322 -19.21 8.75 24.01
CA ASP A 322 -19.03 9.68 22.89
C ASP A 322 -18.60 11.07 23.36
N GLU A 323 -19.15 11.55 24.46
CA GLU A 323 -18.77 12.85 25.04
C GLU A 323 -17.25 12.91 25.39
N ILE A 324 -16.73 11.88 26.03
CA ILE A 324 -15.29 11.80 26.39
C ILE A 324 -14.43 11.69 25.14
N LYS A 325 -14.87 10.91 24.17
CA LYS A 325 -14.21 10.78 22.87
C LYS A 325 -14.13 12.12 22.14
N GLU A 326 -15.26 12.82 22.02
CA GLU A 326 -15.34 14.12 21.36
C GLU A 326 -14.50 15.19 22.08
N GLN A 327 -14.50 15.22 23.42
CA GLN A 327 -13.64 16.10 24.20
C GLN A 327 -12.15 15.84 23.92
N TYR A 328 -11.76 14.56 23.85
CA TYR A 328 -10.39 14.20 23.53
C TYR A 328 -10.01 14.64 22.11
N ILE A 329 -10.85 14.35 21.11
CA ILE A 329 -10.62 14.74 19.71
C ILE A 329 -10.56 16.25 19.55
N ALA A 330 -11.42 17.00 20.26
CA ALA A 330 -11.38 18.46 20.27
C ALA A 330 -10.09 19.05 20.88
N SER A 331 -9.35 18.27 21.66
CA SER A 331 -8.06 18.68 22.24
C SER A 331 -6.86 18.44 21.32
N ILE A 332 -7.05 17.76 20.18
CA ILE A 332 -5.99 17.39 19.24
C ILE A 332 -5.67 18.56 18.30
N ASP A 333 -4.38 18.83 18.09
CA ASP A 333 -3.91 19.75 17.06
C ASP A 333 -3.82 19.02 15.71
N LEU A 334 -4.92 19.04 14.96
CA LEU A 334 -5.02 18.38 13.67
C LEU A 334 -4.08 18.97 12.61
N ASP A 335 -3.76 20.26 12.69
CA ASP A 335 -2.81 20.89 11.78
C ASP A 335 -1.42 20.32 11.97
N LYS A 336 -0.96 20.20 13.21
CA LYS A 336 0.34 19.61 13.49
C LYS A 336 0.41 18.12 13.19
N SER A 337 -0.61 17.35 13.60
CA SER A 337 -0.61 15.89 13.34
C SER A 337 -0.77 15.54 11.86
N SER A 338 -1.16 16.50 11.02
CA SER A 338 -1.33 16.32 9.58
C SER A 338 -0.24 16.99 8.73
N ALA A 339 0.78 17.60 9.36
CA ALA A 339 1.80 18.33 8.64
C ALA A 339 2.64 17.39 7.75
N VAL A 340 2.67 17.71 6.46
CA VAL A 340 3.46 16.95 5.46
C VAL A 340 4.92 17.40 5.43
N ASN A 341 5.80 16.51 5.02
CA ASN A 341 7.18 16.83 4.71
C ASN A 341 7.25 17.52 3.33
N THR A 342 7.14 18.85 3.33
CA THR A 342 7.08 19.67 2.12
C THR A 342 8.39 19.59 1.32
N GLU A 343 9.52 19.35 1.95
CA GLU A 343 10.81 19.16 1.26
C GLU A 343 10.77 17.86 0.45
N LEU A 344 10.32 16.74 1.05
CA LEU A 344 10.16 15.47 0.35
C LEU A 344 9.17 15.55 -0.80
N LEU A 345 7.98 16.15 -0.56
CA LEU A 345 6.98 16.29 -1.61
C LEU A 345 7.43 17.23 -2.72
N GLY A 346 8.20 18.28 -2.37
CA GLY A 346 8.80 19.20 -3.34
C GLY A 346 9.85 18.51 -4.23
N GLN A 347 10.69 17.63 -3.68
CA GLN A 347 11.63 16.83 -4.48
C GLN A 347 10.91 15.94 -5.51
N ILE A 348 9.77 15.34 -5.13
CA ILE A 348 8.95 14.56 -6.06
C ILE A 348 8.36 15.47 -7.14
N ASP A 349 7.82 16.63 -6.73
CA ASP A 349 7.26 17.62 -7.65
C ASP A 349 8.30 18.12 -8.67
N GLU A 350 9.53 18.41 -8.24
CA GLU A 350 10.64 18.82 -9.12
C GLU A 350 10.95 17.75 -10.18
N ILE A 351 11.00 16.47 -9.79
CA ILE A 351 11.23 15.37 -10.73
C ILE A 351 10.06 15.28 -11.71
N PHE A 352 8.81 15.32 -11.23
CA PHE A 352 7.63 15.25 -12.10
C PHE A 352 7.54 16.43 -13.06
N ASN A 353 7.85 17.65 -12.62
CA ASN A 353 7.87 18.84 -13.45
C ASN A 353 8.97 18.81 -14.54
N SER A 354 10.08 18.13 -14.27
CA SER A 354 11.18 18.05 -15.24
C SER A 354 10.86 17.20 -16.47
N ILE A 355 9.77 16.42 -16.43
CA ILE A 355 9.36 15.44 -17.44
C ILE A 355 7.88 15.57 -17.88
N ALA A 356 7.17 16.58 -17.37
CA ALA A 356 5.77 16.88 -17.68
C ALA A 356 5.56 17.38 -19.13
#